data_adcf9184273d7e4eb14d21acf69595e3
#
_entry.id   adcf9184273d7e4eb14d21acf69595e3
#
_cell.length_a   1.000
_cell.length_b   1.000
_cell.length_c   1.000
_cell.angle_alpha   90.00
_cell.angle_beta   90.00
_cell.angle_gamma   90.00
#
_symmetry.space_group_name_H-M   'P 1'
#
loop_
_entity.id
_entity.type
_entity.pdbx_description
1 polymer ?
#
loop_
_entity_poly.entity_id
_entity_poly.type
_entity_poly.pdbx_seq_one_letter_code
_entity_poly.pdbx_strand_id
1 'polypeptide(L)'
;MKKLLLLVSCMIMLYSCEDKPTLQKYYVKNTESPKFIALDLASSIIKTDKISLTETEKAALESFDKMNILAFRTDSTDITGYDKEIKEVKAILKDESYQQLMKAGSGNDGAAIYFVGNDDEHIEEFVVLAGKKENGFAVVRVLGNDMNPTHIM
;
A
#
# COMPACT_ATOMS: atom_id res chain seq x y z
N MET A 1 19.44 18.23 -43.40
CA MET A 1 19.60 18.78 -42.05
C MET A 1 18.28 18.81 -41.25
N LYS A 2 17.17 19.40 -41.74
CA LYS A 2 15.89 19.46 -41.04
C LYS A 2 15.30 18.09 -40.68
N LYS A 3 15.41 17.06 -41.53
CA LYS A 3 14.92 15.70 -41.27
C LYS A 3 15.74 14.96 -40.21
N LEU A 4 17.04 15.24 -40.11
CA LEU A 4 17.93 14.67 -39.10
C LEU A 4 17.65 15.26 -37.73
N LEU A 5 17.34 16.56 -37.66
CA LEU A 5 16.96 17.26 -36.43
C LEU A 5 15.61 16.74 -35.87
N LEU A 6 14.63 16.39 -36.72
CA LEU A 6 13.35 15.80 -36.35
C LEU A 6 13.53 14.38 -35.78
N LEU A 7 14.43 13.57 -36.38
CA LEU A 7 14.73 12.22 -35.87
C LEU A 7 15.40 12.25 -34.50
N VAL A 8 16.33 13.18 -34.27
CA VAL A 8 17.00 13.36 -32.98
C VAL A 8 16.02 13.87 -31.92
N SER A 9 15.09 14.78 -32.28
CA SER A 9 14.05 15.27 -31.36
C SER A 9 13.06 14.16 -30.93
N CYS A 10 12.71 13.22 -31.80
CA CYS A 10 11.83 12.10 -31.50
C CYS A 10 12.50 11.07 -30.57
N MET A 11 13.82 10.91 -30.62
CA MET A 11 14.60 9.97 -29.80
C MET A 11 14.72 10.42 -28.34
N ILE A 12 14.64 11.72 -28.07
CA ILE A 12 14.74 12.29 -26.71
C ILE A 12 13.44 12.08 -25.90
N MET A 13 12.30 11.91 -26.57
CA MET A 13 11.00 11.67 -25.91
C MET A 13 10.83 10.26 -25.34
N LEU A 14 11.75 9.33 -25.59
CA LEU A 14 11.67 7.94 -25.14
C LEU A 14 12.37 7.67 -23.79
N TYR A 15 13.01 8.67 -23.20
CA TYR A 15 13.79 8.50 -21.96
C TYR A 15 13.07 8.91 -20.67
N SER A 16 11.75 9.15 -20.67
CA SER A 16 11.05 9.59 -19.48
C SER A 16 10.02 8.57 -19.00
N CYS A 17 10.48 7.42 -18.54
CA CYS A 17 9.71 6.60 -17.63
C CYS A 17 10.66 6.12 -16.51
N GLU A 18 10.87 6.97 -15.52
CA GLU A 18 11.52 6.55 -14.29
C GLU A 18 10.53 5.63 -13.57
N ASP A 19 10.84 4.36 -13.56
CA ASP A 19 9.97 3.29 -13.03
C ASP A 19 10.04 3.28 -11.50
N LYS A 20 9.45 4.32 -10.87
CA LYS A 20 9.42 4.45 -9.41
C LYS A 20 8.82 3.20 -8.78
N PRO A 21 9.43 2.68 -7.71
CA PRO A 21 8.83 1.60 -6.95
C PRO A 21 7.58 2.10 -6.23
N THR A 22 6.47 1.36 -6.37
CA THR A 22 5.19 1.65 -5.71
C THR A 22 4.70 0.43 -4.94
N LEU A 23 3.83 0.63 -3.94
CA LEU A 23 3.22 -0.50 -3.23
C LEU A 23 2.42 -1.40 -4.17
N GLN A 24 1.78 -0.85 -5.20
CA GLN A 24 1.09 -1.64 -6.21
C GLN A 24 2.05 -2.58 -6.96
N LYS A 25 3.20 -2.08 -7.41
CA LYS A 25 4.22 -2.91 -8.08
C LYS A 25 4.80 -3.95 -7.13
N TYR A 26 5.07 -3.55 -5.88
CA TYR A 26 5.57 -4.46 -4.85
C TYR A 26 4.57 -5.59 -4.57
N TYR A 27 3.28 -5.27 -4.45
CA TYR A 27 2.21 -6.23 -4.27
C TYR A 27 2.17 -7.24 -5.43
N VAL A 28 2.05 -6.75 -6.68
CA VAL A 28 1.98 -7.61 -7.88
C VAL A 28 3.22 -8.52 -8.00
N LYS A 29 4.41 -7.97 -7.76
CA LYS A 29 5.67 -8.73 -7.79
C LYS A 29 5.69 -9.91 -6.81
N ASN A 30 5.04 -9.74 -5.65
CA ASN A 30 5.14 -10.70 -4.54
C ASN A 30 3.88 -11.57 -4.36
N THR A 31 2.78 -11.32 -5.10
CA THR A 31 1.53 -12.07 -4.99
C THR A 31 1.71 -13.58 -5.23
N GLU A 32 2.59 -13.96 -6.15
CA GLU A 32 2.84 -15.37 -6.47
C GLU A 32 4.07 -15.95 -5.75
N SER A 33 4.73 -15.15 -4.91
CA SER A 33 5.93 -15.59 -4.19
C SER A 33 5.56 -16.51 -3.01
N PRO A 34 6.20 -17.68 -2.87
CA PRO A 34 5.92 -18.61 -1.78
C PRO A 34 6.26 -18.05 -0.38
N LYS A 35 7.00 -16.95 -0.32
CA LYS A 35 7.36 -16.26 0.92
C LYS A 35 6.24 -15.33 1.41
N PHE A 36 5.23 -15.05 0.56
CA PHE A 36 4.15 -14.15 0.86
C PHE A 36 2.80 -14.85 0.86
N ILE A 37 1.89 -14.32 1.66
CA ILE A 37 0.47 -14.61 1.58
C ILE A 37 -0.19 -13.33 1.07
N ALA A 38 -0.87 -13.43 -0.08
CA ALA A 38 -1.62 -12.34 -0.65
C ALA A 38 -3.12 -12.60 -0.51
N LEU A 39 -3.88 -11.56 -0.14
CA LEU A 39 -5.34 -11.61 -0.03
C LEU A 39 -5.92 -10.31 -0.57
N ASP A 40 -6.90 -10.43 -1.46
CA ASP A 40 -7.68 -9.33 -2.01
C ASP A 40 -9.13 -9.44 -1.56
N LEU A 41 -9.64 -8.38 -0.96
CA LEU A 41 -11.01 -8.26 -0.49
C LEU A 41 -11.70 -7.07 -1.15
N ALA A 42 -12.77 -7.31 -1.88
CA ALA A 42 -13.62 -6.25 -2.41
C ALA A 42 -14.70 -5.87 -1.39
N SER A 43 -15.14 -4.62 -1.37
CA SER A 43 -16.23 -4.15 -0.50
C SER A 43 -17.52 -4.95 -0.69
N SER A 44 -17.77 -5.42 -1.91
CA SER A 44 -18.96 -6.23 -2.25
C SER A 44 -19.04 -7.57 -1.51
N ILE A 45 -17.95 -8.05 -0.89
CA ILE A 45 -17.98 -9.28 -0.07
C ILE A 45 -18.61 -9.04 1.31
N ILE A 46 -18.67 -7.78 1.75
CA ILE A 46 -19.24 -7.40 3.05
C ILE A 46 -20.76 -7.35 2.89
N LYS A 47 -21.42 -8.39 3.40
CA LYS A 47 -22.88 -8.48 3.40
C LYS A 47 -23.44 -7.69 4.59
N THR A 48 -24.12 -6.59 4.30
CA THR A 48 -24.72 -5.72 5.32
C THR A 48 -26.18 -6.04 5.62
N ASP A 49 -26.81 -6.93 4.85
CA ASP A 49 -28.25 -7.25 4.93
C ASP A 49 -28.73 -7.71 6.32
N LYS A 50 -27.79 -8.15 7.15
CA LYS A 50 -28.06 -8.69 8.50
C LYS A 50 -27.48 -7.86 9.64
N ILE A 51 -26.88 -6.71 9.32
CA ILE A 51 -26.16 -5.86 10.27
C ILE A 51 -26.83 -4.48 10.26
N SER A 52 -27.24 -4.00 11.44
CA SER A 52 -27.69 -2.62 11.56
C SER A 52 -26.48 -1.71 11.67
N LEU A 53 -26.18 -0.99 10.60
CA LEU A 53 -25.10 0.00 10.54
C LEU A 53 -25.63 1.38 10.90
N THR A 54 -24.85 2.15 11.63
CA THR A 54 -25.04 3.59 11.81
C THR A 54 -24.79 4.32 10.48
N GLU A 55 -25.20 5.57 10.37
CA GLU A 55 -24.94 6.37 9.16
C GLU A 55 -23.45 6.56 8.91
N THR A 56 -22.63 6.69 9.97
CA THR A 56 -21.17 6.78 9.89
C THR A 56 -20.56 5.48 9.34
N GLU A 57 -21.00 4.33 9.84
CA GLU A 57 -20.51 3.02 9.34
C GLU A 57 -20.92 2.75 7.91
N LYS A 58 -22.10 3.21 7.49
CA LYS A 58 -22.53 3.15 6.08
C LYS A 58 -21.62 4.01 5.20
N ALA A 59 -21.39 5.27 5.60
CA ALA A 59 -20.52 6.18 4.88
C ALA A 59 -19.09 5.61 4.76
N ALA A 60 -18.55 5.03 5.83
CA ALA A 60 -17.25 4.36 5.80
C ALA A 60 -17.22 3.19 4.81
N LEU A 61 -18.27 2.37 4.79
CA LEU A 61 -18.36 1.23 3.88
C LEU A 61 -18.55 1.65 2.42
N GLU A 62 -19.31 2.72 2.17
CA GLU A 62 -19.53 3.27 0.83
C GLU A 62 -18.27 3.91 0.26
N SER A 63 -17.40 4.47 1.10
CA SER A 63 -16.10 5.03 0.70
C SER A 63 -15.03 3.95 0.46
N PHE A 64 -15.26 2.71 0.88
CA PHE A 64 -14.33 1.59 0.76
C PHE A 64 -14.55 0.80 -0.52
N ASP A 65 -13.51 0.67 -1.34
CA ASP A 65 -13.55 -0.12 -2.57
C ASP A 65 -12.99 -1.52 -2.40
N LYS A 66 -11.76 -1.60 -1.91
CA LYS A 66 -11.05 -2.88 -1.75
C LYS A 66 -9.93 -2.80 -0.72
N MET A 67 -9.56 -3.96 -0.21
CA MET A 67 -8.41 -4.16 0.66
C MET A 67 -7.45 -5.18 0.05
N ASN A 68 -6.18 -4.84 -0.02
CA ASN A 68 -5.10 -5.76 -0.40
C ASN A 68 -4.25 -6.03 0.84
N ILE A 69 -4.02 -7.28 1.15
CA ILE A 69 -3.16 -7.71 2.25
C ILE A 69 -2.02 -8.52 1.65
N LEU A 70 -0.78 -8.14 1.98
CA LEU A 70 0.42 -8.87 1.64
C LEU A 70 1.22 -9.13 2.90
N ALA A 71 1.30 -10.38 3.31
CA ALA A 71 1.99 -10.79 4.52
C ALA A 71 3.25 -11.59 4.18
N PHE A 72 4.41 -11.10 4.61
CA PHE A 72 5.68 -11.81 4.56
C PHE A 72 5.81 -12.70 5.79
N ARG A 73 6.06 -13.97 5.56
CA ARG A 73 6.33 -14.94 6.64
C ARG A 73 7.84 -15.10 6.84
N THR A 74 8.28 -14.84 8.04
CA THR A 74 9.67 -15.20 8.43
C THR A 74 9.72 -16.70 8.67
N ASP A 75 10.59 -17.39 7.95
CA ASP A 75 11.02 -18.73 8.33
C ASP A 75 12.19 -18.58 9.33
N SER A 76 12.23 -19.42 10.34
CA SER A 76 13.30 -19.42 11.36
C SER A 76 14.71 -19.56 10.77
N THR A 77 14.80 -19.96 9.51
CA THR A 77 16.05 -20.11 8.75
C THR A 77 16.39 -18.91 7.84
N ASP A 78 15.46 -17.99 7.57
CA ASP A 78 15.65 -16.86 6.64
C ASP A 78 15.35 -15.48 7.28
N ILE A 79 16.07 -15.17 8.36
CA ILE A 79 15.97 -13.84 9.01
C ILE A 79 16.46 -12.72 8.08
N THR A 80 17.36 -13.03 7.15
CA THR A 80 17.90 -12.04 6.19
C THR A 80 16.85 -11.59 5.18
N GLY A 81 15.91 -12.44 4.81
CA GLY A 81 14.79 -12.10 3.94
C GLY A 81 13.89 -11.02 4.54
N TYR A 82 13.60 -11.11 5.84
CA TYR A 82 12.79 -10.10 6.54
C TYR A 82 13.38 -8.68 6.43
N ASP A 83 14.67 -8.53 6.77
CA ASP A 83 15.33 -7.22 6.77
C ASP A 83 15.38 -6.60 5.36
N LYS A 84 15.54 -7.43 4.32
CA LYS A 84 15.51 -6.99 2.93
C LYS A 84 14.11 -6.50 2.53
N GLU A 85 13.10 -7.33 2.72
CA GLU A 85 11.73 -7.06 2.26
C GLU A 85 11.11 -5.89 3.02
N ILE A 86 11.26 -5.82 4.34
CA ILE A 86 10.72 -4.68 5.11
C ILE A 86 11.43 -3.36 4.78
N LYS A 87 12.72 -3.41 4.42
CA LYS A 87 13.47 -2.24 3.95
C LYS A 87 12.95 -1.74 2.61
N GLU A 88 12.61 -2.65 1.68
CA GLU A 88 12.01 -2.30 0.37
C GLU A 88 10.66 -1.61 0.57
N VAL A 89 9.77 -2.16 1.39
CA VAL A 89 8.48 -1.54 1.71
C VAL A 89 8.65 -0.17 2.37
N LYS A 90 9.54 -0.06 3.36
CA LYS A 90 9.82 1.23 4.01
C LYS A 90 10.43 2.27 3.08
N ALA A 91 11.19 1.84 2.06
CA ALA A 91 11.72 2.75 1.05
C ALA A 91 10.61 3.30 0.16
N ILE A 92 9.64 2.46 -0.22
CA ILE A 92 8.44 2.90 -0.97
C ILE A 92 7.63 3.90 -0.14
N LEU A 93 7.38 3.62 1.14
CA LEU A 93 6.60 4.47 2.05
C LEU A 93 7.29 5.78 2.45
N LYS A 94 8.52 6.02 1.98
CA LYS A 94 9.21 7.32 2.10
C LYS A 94 8.92 8.28 0.95
N ASP A 95 8.25 7.82 -0.11
CA ASP A 95 7.81 8.71 -1.17
C ASP A 95 6.87 9.77 -0.61
N GLU A 96 6.96 10.99 -1.13
CA GLU A 96 6.19 12.16 -0.66
C GLU A 96 4.67 11.99 -0.78
N SER A 97 4.20 11.04 -1.58
CA SER A 97 2.78 10.71 -1.71
C SER A 97 2.21 10.04 -0.44
N TYR A 98 3.06 9.42 0.38
CA TYR A 98 2.63 8.77 1.62
C TYR A 98 2.85 9.69 2.83
N GLN A 99 1.76 10.07 3.49
CA GLN A 99 1.80 10.84 4.73
C GLN A 99 1.61 9.90 5.93
N GLN A 100 2.50 9.99 6.91
CA GLN A 100 2.43 9.14 8.11
C GLN A 100 1.45 9.71 9.12
N LEU A 101 0.38 8.96 9.44
CA LEU A 101 -0.58 9.30 10.49
C LEU A 101 -0.10 8.88 11.87
N MET A 102 0.39 7.65 11.99
CA MET A 102 0.73 7.07 13.28
C MET A 102 1.91 6.11 13.14
N LYS A 103 2.69 6.01 14.21
CA LYS A 103 3.74 5.01 14.36
C LYS A 103 3.83 4.55 15.81
N ALA A 104 3.91 3.24 16.00
CA ALA A 104 4.13 2.60 17.29
C ALA A 104 5.23 1.55 17.17
N GLY A 105 6.05 1.38 18.20
CA GLY A 105 7.19 0.47 18.22
C GLY A 105 8.52 1.14 17.81
N SER A 106 9.55 0.33 17.59
CA SER A 106 10.91 0.80 17.29
C SER A 106 11.60 -0.05 16.23
N GLY A 107 12.47 0.61 15.44
CA GLY A 107 13.26 -0.08 14.41
C GLY A 107 12.38 -0.74 13.35
N ASN A 108 12.51 -2.06 13.21
CA ASN A 108 11.72 -2.87 12.27
C ASN A 108 10.53 -3.57 12.95
N ASP A 109 10.39 -3.42 14.28
CA ASP A 109 9.31 -4.00 15.04
C ASP A 109 8.30 -2.92 15.40
N GLY A 110 7.02 -3.17 15.12
CA GLY A 110 5.93 -2.24 15.40
C GLY A 110 4.95 -2.09 14.26
N ALA A 111 4.20 -1.01 14.30
CA ALA A 111 3.22 -0.67 13.29
C ALA A 111 3.31 0.82 12.91
N ALA A 112 3.00 1.11 11.66
CA ALA A 112 2.85 2.46 11.17
C ALA A 112 1.66 2.53 10.23
N ILE A 113 0.93 3.64 10.28
CA ILE A 113 -0.21 3.92 9.40
C ILE A 113 0.15 5.13 8.56
N TYR A 114 -0.06 4.99 7.27
CA TYR A 114 0.13 6.03 6.26
C TYR A 114 -1.17 6.23 5.49
N PHE A 115 -1.29 7.37 4.85
CA PHE A 115 -2.35 7.63 3.89
C PHE A 115 -1.83 8.30 2.63
N VAL A 116 -2.60 8.19 1.56
CA VAL A 116 -2.47 8.95 0.31
C VAL A 116 -3.78 9.67 0.09
N GLY A 117 -3.71 10.97 -0.16
CA GLY A 117 -4.87 11.83 -0.38
C GLY A 117 -4.46 13.28 -0.46
N ASN A 118 -5.42 14.15 -0.79
CA ASN A 118 -5.18 15.59 -0.90
C ASN A 118 -5.02 16.24 0.49
N ASP A 119 -5.73 15.70 1.47
CA ASP A 119 -5.71 16.10 2.88
C ASP A 119 -6.15 14.91 3.76
N ASP A 120 -6.22 15.12 5.07
CA ASP A 120 -6.61 14.12 6.06
C ASP A 120 -8.12 13.83 6.14
N GLU A 121 -8.94 14.53 5.34
CA GLU A 121 -10.38 14.29 5.23
C GLU A 121 -10.77 13.58 3.92
N HIS A 122 -9.91 13.65 2.88
CA HIS A 122 -10.16 13.10 1.54
C HIS A 122 -9.05 12.11 1.18
N ILE A 123 -9.15 10.91 1.74
CA ILE A 123 -8.15 9.86 1.63
C ILE A 123 -8.53 8.86 0.54
N GLU A 124 -7.58 8.53 -0.33
CA GLU A 124 -7.73 7.53 -1.40
C GLU A 124 -7.14 6.17 -1.02
N GLU A 125 -6.13 6.18 -0.16
CA GLU A 125 -5.47 4.96 0.28
C GLU A 125 -5.01 5.09 1.74
N PHE A 126 -5.34 4.08 2.56
CA PHE A 126 -4.67 3.84 3.83
C PHE A 126 -3.71 2.67 3.70
N VAL A 127 -2.56 2.80 4.33
CA VAL A 127 -1.57 1.73 4.40
C VAL A 127 -1.20 1.46 5.85
N VAL A 128 -1.37 0.23 6.28
CA VAL A 128 -0.88 -0.25 7.56
C VAL A 128 0.32 -1.16 7.30
N LEU A 129 1.47 -0.78 7.81
CA LEU A 129 2.65 -1.64 7.87
C LEU A 129 2.82 -2.08 9.31
N ALA A 130 2.70 -3.39 9.58
CA ALA A 130 2.90 -3.96 10.90
C ALA A 130 3.79 -5.18 10.84
N GLY A 131 4.76 -5.29 11.74
CA GLY A 131 5.67 -6.41 11.73
C GLY A 131 6.44 -6.60 13.01
N LYS A 132 6.92 -7.83 13.16
CA LYS A 132 7.87 -8.23 14.19
C LYS A 132 8.87 -9.20 13.55
N LYS A 133 10.15 -8.96 13.74
CA LYS A 133 11.22 -9.71 13.06
C LYS A 133 11.08 -11.23 13.18
N GLU A 134 10.60 -11.71 14.32
CA GLU A 134 10.40 -13.13 14.58
C GLU A 134 9.23 -13.75 13.81
N ASN A 135 8.21 -12.95 13.46
CA ASN A 135 6.95 -13.42 12.90
C ASN A 135 6.78 -13.10 11.42
N GLY A 136 7.47 -12.05 10.94
CA GLY A 136 7.27 -11.46 9.64
C GLY A 136 6.57 -10.10 9.72
N PHE A 137 6.09 -9.62 8.59
CA PHE A 137 5.33 -8.36 8.52
C PHE A 137 4.14 -8.47 7.58
N ALA A 138 3.19 -7.57 7.74
CA ALA A 138 2.08 -7.41 6.82
C ALA A 138 1.99 -5.96 6.35
N VAL A 139 1.66 -5.81 5.08
CA VAL A 139 1.23 -4.55 4.46
C VAL A 139 -0.24 -4.70 4.11
N VAL A 140 -1.07 -3.87 4.71
CA VAL A 140 -2.51 -3.80 4.42
C VAL A 140 -2.76 -2.48 3.72
N ARG A 141 -3.31 -2.54 2.50
CA ARG A 141 -3.74 -1.38 1.73
C ARG A 141 -5.26 -1.36 1.70
N VAL A 142 -5.85 -0.31 2.17
CA VAL A 142 -7.28 -0.04 2.04
C VAL A 142 -7.43 1.05 0.99
N LEU A 143 -8.11 0.74 -0.09
CA LEU A 143 -8.34 1.67 -1.20
C LEU A 143 -9.81 2.06 -1.23
N GLY A 144 -10.06 3.30 -1.54
CA GLY A 144 -11.41 3.83 -1.60
C GLY A 144 -11.43 5.22 -2.19
N ASN A 145 -12.56 5.89 -2.03
CA ASN A 145 -12.76 7.23 -2.52
C ASN A 145 -13.35 8.08 -1.39
N ASP A 146 -12.73 9.23 -1.11
CA ASP A 146 -13.18 10.15 -0.05
C ASP A 146 -13.28 9.49 1.34
N MET A 147 -12.34 8.60 1.65
CA MET A 147 -12.32 7.95 2.96
C MET A 147 -11.97 8.97 4.05
N ASN A 148 -12.74 8.96 5.14
CA ASN A 148 -12.50 9.81 6.29
C ASN A 148 -12.00 8.98 7.47
N PRO A 149 -10.82 9.29 8.06
CA PRO A 149 -10.26 8.52 9.17
C PRO A 149 -11.17 8.49 10.41
N THR A 150 -11.99 9.51 10.63
CA THR A 150 -12.92 9.54 11.76
C THR A 150 -14.07 8.54 11.63
N HIS A 151 -14.33 8.04 10.43
CA HIS A 151 -15.33 7.01 10.18
C HIS A 151 -14.77 5.57 10.36
N ILE A 152 -13.44 5.43 10.44
CA ILE A 152 -12.75 4.13 10.47
C ILE A 152 -12.20 3.80 11.87
N MET A 153 -12.03 4.83 12.73
CA MET A 153 -11.58 4.69 14.12
C MET A 153 -12.77 4.57 15.08
#